data_105c539ab1f9584c7c3258074a540aca
#
_entry.id   105c539ab1f9584c7c3258074a540aca
#
_cell.length_a   1.000
_cell.length_b   1.000
_cell.length_c   1.000
_cell.angle_alpha   90.00
_cell.angle_beta   90.00
_cell.angle_gamma   90.00
#
_symmetry.space_group_name_H-M   'P 1'
#
loop_
_entity.id
_entity.type
_entity.pdbx_description
1 polymer ?
#
loop_
_entity_poly.entity_id
_entity_poly.type
_entity_poly.pdbx_seq_one_letter_code
_entity_poly.pdbx_strand_id
1 'polypeptide(L)'
;MNLNKYCKRDYAILGRVTGRQKSNEVSNSAGNSFAKFTLNVDLIYKRGDDSMIKRGPMALYVHTSDLACRCPKIKPNKSYLFLGQENDGSGLNGLAVTPKSIVIEWRDEWHRRMRRFQRRARSCH
;
A
#
# COMPACT_ATOMS: atom_id res chain seq x y z
N MET A 1 -7.16 6.99 11.50
CA MET A 1 -5.93 7.62 10.96
C MET A 1 -5.93 9.10 11.24
N ASN A 2 -4.77 9.68 11.48
CA ASN A 2 -4.60 11.12 11.70
C ASN A 2 -3.46 11.66 10.83
N LEU A 3 -3.28 12.99 10.85
CA LEU A 3 -2.26 13.65 10.04
C LEU A 3 -0.86 13.13 10.37
N ASN A 4 -0.55 12.89 11.63
CA ASN A 4 0.75 12.41 12.05
C ASN A 4 1.08 11.06 11.40
N LYS A 5 0.13 10.13 11.36
CA LYS A 5 0.32 8.83 10.70
C LYS A 5 0.51 9.00 9.19
N TYR A 6 -0.23 9.92 8.58
CA TYR A 6 -0.07 10.24 7.16
C TYR A 6 1.33 10.80 6.89
N CYS A 7 1.81 11.72 7.72
CA CYS A 7 3.12 12.34 7.55
C CYS A 7 4.27 11.34 7.61
N LYS A 8 4.13 10.29 8.39
CA LYS A 8 5.19 9.29 8.58
C LYS A 8 5.29 8.27 7.45
N ARG A 9 4.37 8.27 6.51
CA ARG A 9 4.38 7.31 5.40
C ARG A 9 4.96 7.95 4.15
N ASP A 10 5.70 7.17 3.36
CA ASP A 10 6.27 7.64 2.10
C ASP A 10 5.23 7.79 1.00
N TYR A 11 4.19 6.95 1.05
CA TYR A 11 3.16 6.96 0.02
C TYR A 11 1.76 6.80 0.60
N ALA A 12 0.78 7.30 -0.14
CA ALA A 12 -0.64 7.09 0.11
C ALA A 12 -1.33 6.94 -1.23
N ILE A 13 -1.93 5.79 -1.50
CA ILE A 13 -2.55 5.50 -2.78
C ILE A 13 -3.91 4.83 -2.60
N LEU A 14 -4.78 5.05 -3.60
CA LEU A 14 -6.00 4.27 -3.77
C LEU A 14 -5.74 3.23 -4.84
N GLY A 15 -5.90 1.97 -4.52
CA GLY A 15 -5.67 0.89 -5.46
C GLY A 15 -6.70 -0.20 -5.34
N ARG A 16 -6.96 -0.86 -6.47
CA ARG A 16 -7.88 -1.99 -6.56
C ARG A 16 -7.07 -3.27 -6.74
N VAL A 17 -7.31 -4.23 -5.85
CA VAL A 17 -6.69 -5.55 -5.97
C VAL A 17 -7.48 -6.35 -7.00
N THR A 18 -6.82 -6.73 -8.11
CA THR A 18 -7.49 -7.43 -9.21
C THR A 18 -7.35 -8.94 -9.14
N GLY A 19 -6.40 -9.45 -8.35
CA GLY A 19 -6.27 -10.88 -8.16
C GLY A 19 -5.01 -11.25 -7.41
N ARG A 20 -4.96 -12.49 -6.96
CA ARG A 20 -3.77 -13.08 -6.34
C ARG A 20 -3.12 -14.01 -7.35
N GLN A 21 -1.81 -13.89 -7.53
CA GLN A 21 -1.07 -14.81 -8.38
C GLN A 21 -0.97 -16.17 -7.68
N LYS A 22 -1.20 -17.24 -8.45
CA LYS A 22 -1.14 -18.61 -7.93
C LYS A 22 0.29 -19.14 -7.77
N SER A 23 1.27 -18.31 -8.12
CA SER A 23 2.68 -18.70 -7.99
C SER A 23 3.07 -18.85 -6.52
N ASN A 24 4.17 -19.52 -6.29
CA ASN A 24 4.74 -19.69 -4.98
C ASN A 24 5.03 -18.35 -4.33
N GLU A 25 5.13 -18.36 -2.99
CA GLU A 25 5.49 -17.20 -2.21
C GLU A 25 6.84 -16.65 -2.68
N VAL A 26 6.95 -15.32 -2.66
CA VAL A 26 8.16 -14.61 -3.03
C VAL A 26 8.89 -14.20 -1.76
N SER A 27 10.21 -14.36 -1.73
CA SER A 27 11.02 -13.94 -0.59
C SER A 27 11.88 -12.74 -0.97
N ASN A 28 12.04 -11.81 -0.04
CA ASN A 28 12.94 -10.68 -0.24
C ASN A 28 14.34 -11.02 0.28
N SER A 29 15.27 -10.07 0.14
CA SER A 29 16.66 -10.25 0.56
C SER A 29 16.83 -10.45 2.08
N ALA A 30 15.85 -10.01 2.87
CA ALA A 30 15.84 -10.19 4.33
C ALA A 30 15.22 -11.53 4.77
N GLY A 31 14.83 -12.38 3.83
CA GLY A 31 14.23 -13.68 4.13
C GLY A 31 12.74 -13.66 4.46
N ASN A 32 12.08 -12.51 4.36
CA ASN A 32 10.64 -12.41 4.57
C ASN A 32 9.89 -12.99 3.38
N SER A 33 8.80 -13.70 3.66
CA SER A 33 7.97 -14.35 2.65
C SER A 33 6.71 -13.53 2.37
N PHE A 34 6.39 -13.35 1.09
CA PHE A 34 5.27 -12.53 0.62
C PHE A 34 4.39 -13.31 -0.37
N ALA A 35 3.11 -13.05 -0.32
CA ALA A 35 2.18 -13.45 -1.37
C ALA A 35 2.04 -12.27 -2.35
N LYS A 36 1.97 -12.58 -3.64
CA LYS A 36 1.93 -11.56 -4.70
C LYS A 36 0.50 -11.38 -5.22
N PHE A 37 0.09 -10.13 -5.29
CA PHE A 37 -1.19 -9.72 -5.86
C PHE A 37 -0.95 -8.78 -7.03
N THR A 38 -1.93 -8.66 -7.92
CA THR A 38 -1.96 -7.61 -8.92
C THR A 38 -2.80 -6.46 -8.39
N LEU A 39 -2.22 -5.26 -8.43
CA LEU A 39 -2.86 -4.03 -7.95
C LEU A 39 -2.98 -3.06 -9.11
N ASN A 40 -4.17 -2.45 -9.26
CA ASN A 40 -4.33 -1.32 -10.15
C ASN A 40 -4.40 -0.04 -9.33
N VAL A 41 -3.40 0.82 -9.51
CA VAL A 41 -3.33 2.10 -8.79
C VAL A 41 -4.23 3.10 -9.49
N ASP A 42 -5.28 3.53 -8.80
CA ASP A 42 -6.28 4.46 -9.36
C ASP A 42 -5.95 5.92 -9.06
N LEU A 43 -5.50 6.22 -7.84
CA LEU A 43 -5.12 7.57 -7.42
C LEU A 43 -3.88 7.52 -6.53
N ILE A 44 -3.04 8.55 -6.68
CA ILE A 44 -1.86 8.74 -5.84
C ILE A 44 -2.07 10.03 -5.05
N TYR A 45 -2.22 9.91 -3.74
CA TYR A 45 -2.36 11.07 -2.86
C TYR A 45 -1.01 11.58 -2.38
N LYS A 46 -0.03 10.69 -2.25
CA LYS A 46 1.31 11.03 -1.78
C LYS A 46 2.30 10.02 -2.36
N ARG A 47 3.46 10.51 -2.75
CA ARG A 47 4.62 9.67 -3.10
C ARG A 47 5.88 10.53 -3.03
N GLY A 48 7.03 9.86 -2.91
CA GLY A 48 8.33 10.54 -2.98
C GLY A 48 8.69 10.95 -4.39
N ASP A 49 9.66 11.86 -4.53
CA ASP A 49 10.09 12.36 -5.84
C ASP A 49 10.70 11.25 -6.71
N ASP A 50 11.40 10.31 -6.07
CA ASP A 50 12.05 9.19 -6.77
C ASP A 50 11.22 7.90 -6.71
N SER A 51 9.92 8.03 -6.42
CA SER A 51 9.04 6.88 -6.27
C SER A 51 8.82 6.14 -7.59
N MET A 52 8.75 4.81 -7.51
CA MET A 52 8.37 3.95 -8.62
C MET A 52 6.85 3.84 -8.78
N ILE A 53 6.09 4.40 -7.86
CA ILE A 53 4.63 4.30 -7.88
C ILE A 53 4.06 5.11 -9.04
N LYS A 54 3.23 4.46 -9.85
CA LYS A 54 2.53 5.07 -10.98
C LYS A 54 1.09 4.58 -11.03
N ARG A 55 0.20 5.35 -11.62
CA ARG A 55 -1.15 4.89 -11.91
C ARG A 55 -1.10 3.71 -12.88
N GLY A 56 -2.01 2.77 -12.69
CA GLY A 56 -2.08 1.56 -13.49
C GLY A 56 -1.61 0.33 -12.74
N PRO A 57 -1.35 -0.77 -13.47
CA PRO A 57 -1.01 -2.05 -12.86
C PRO A 57 0.36 -2.02 -12.18
N MET A 58 0.44 -2.61 -10.99
CA MET A 58 1.72 -2.93 -10.36
C MET A 58 1.55 -4.10 -9.41
N ALA A 59 2.66 -4.70 -9.00
CA ALA A 59 2.64 -5.81 -8.07
C ALA A 59 2.46 -5.30 -6.63
N LEU A 60 1.67 -6.04 -5.86
CA LEU A 60 1.49 -5.81 -4.43
C LEU A 60 1.91 -7.08 -3.70
N TYR A 61 2.84 -6.94 -2.78
CA TYR A 61 3.33 -8.05 -1.97
C TYR A 61 2.82 -7.90 -0.56
N VAL A 62 2.15 -8.94 -0.04
CA VAL A 62 1.61 -8.94 1.31
C VAL A 62 2.36 -9.98 2.11
N HIS A 63 2.93 -9.57 3.25
CA HIS A 63 3.67 -10.46 4.11
C HIS A 63 2.77 -11.63 4.53
N THR A 64 3.30 -12.86 4.46
CA THR A 64 2.50 -14.05 4.72
C THR A 64 1.90 -14.09 6.12
N SER A 65 2.58 -13.54 7.11
CA SER A 65 2.05 -13.43 8.46
C SER A 65 0.81 -12.54 8.52
N ASP A 66 0.76 -11.48 7.71
CA ASP A 66 -0.38 -10.57 7.65
C ASP A 66 -1.59 -11.24 7.00
N LEU A 67 -1.36 -12.07 5.99
CA LEU A 67 -2.43 -12.86 5.37
C LEU A 67 -2.98 -13.89 6.34
N ALA A 68 -2.12 -14.55 7.11
CA ALA A 68 -2.53 -15.57 8.07
C ALA A 68 -3.42 -15.00 9.17
N CYS A 69 -3.10 -13.81 9.68
CA CYS A 69 -3.93 -13.15 10.70
C CYS A 69 -5.10 -12.36 10.10
N ARG A 70 -5.12 -12.19 8.78
CA ARG A 70 -6.06 -11.31 8.08
C ARG A 70 -5.98 -9.86 8.56
N CYS A 71 -4.76 -9.37 8.77
CA CYS A 71 -4.46 -8.03 9.25
C CYS A 71 -3.50 -7.29 8.30
N PRO A 72 -3.94 -6.85 7.15
CA PRO A 72 -5.31 -6.63 6.72
C PRO A 72 -5.92 -7.83 5.97
N LYS A 73 -7.24 -7.81 5.89
CA LYS A 73 -7.98 -8.75 5.06
C LYS A 73 -8.08 -8.18 3.64
N ILE A 74 -7.32 -8.77 2.72
CA ILE A 74 -7.30 -8.31 1.32
C ILE A 74 -8.09 -9.28 0.46
N LYS A 75 -9.08 -8.75 -0.26
CA LYS A 75 -9.93 -9.53 -1.15
C LYS A 75 -9.77 -9.08 -2.60
N PRO A 76 -9.83 -10.02 -3.57
CA PRO A 76 -9.83 -9.64 -4.99
C PRO A 76 -11.03 -8.78 -5.35
N ASN A 77 -10.85 -7.89 -6.32
CA ASN A 77 -11.87 -7.01 -6.88
C ASN A 77 -12.39 -5.96 -5.88
N LYS A 78 -11.62 -5.68 -4.84
CA LYS A 78 -11.92 -4.61 -3.91
C LYS A 78 -10.86 -3.53 -3.94
N SER A 79 -11.27 -2.31 -3.60
CA SER A 79 -10.38 -1.16 -3.53
C SER A 79 -10.01 -0.87 -2.08
N TYR A 80 -8.77 -0.43 -1.89
CA TYR A 80 -8.22 -0.12 -0.58
C TYR A 80 -7.39 1.14 -0.65
N LEU A 81 -7.32 1.82 0.48
CA LEU A 81 -6.35 2.89 0.68
C LEU A 81 -5.11 2.27 1.33
N PHE A 82 -3.96 2.45 0.68
CA PHE A 82 -2.68 1.92 1.15
C PHE A 82 -1.77 3.07 1.54
N LEU A 83 -1.21 3.01 2.74
CA LEU A 83 -0.16 3.93 3.18
C LEU A 83 0.99 3.10 3.75
N GLY A 84 2.20 3.43 3.34
CA GLY A 84 3.36 2.67 3.80
C GLY A 84 4.67 3.31 3.42
N GLN A 85 5.72 2.55 3.64
CA GLN A 85 7.08 2.93 3.29
C GLN A 85 7.47 2.21 2.01
N GLU A 86 7.99 2.94 1.05
CA GLU A 86 8.37 2.33 -0.22
C GLU A 86 9.54 1.35 -0.05
N ASN A 87 10.42 1.62 0.92
CA ASN A 87 11.54 0.72 1.23
C ASN A 87 11.12 -0.67 1.70
N ASP A 88 9.89 -0.83 2.19
CA ASP A 88 9.39 -2.15 2.60
C ASP A 88 9.36 -3.14 1.44
N GLY A 89 9.29 -2.63 0.20
CA GLY A 89 9.37 -3.43 -1.01
C GLY A 89 10.78 -3.64 -1.54
N SER A 90 11.82 -3.30 -0.78
CA SER A 90 13.21 -3.43 -1.20
C SER A 90 13.53 -4.88 -1.61
N GLY A 91 14.09 -5.05 -2.80
CA GLY A 91 14.33 -6.38 -3.38
C GLY A 91 13.15 -6.98 -4.10
N LEU A 92 12.00 -6.29 -4.13
CA LEU A 92 10.79 -6.70 -4.84
C LEU A 92 10.40 -5.64 -5.87
N ASN A 93 9.77 -6.07 -6.96
CA ASN A 93 9.32 -5.16 -8.02
C ASN A 93 7.87 -4.71 -7.77
N GLY A 94 7.65 -3.97 -6.71
CA GLY A 94 6.31 -3.51 -6.36
C GLY A 94 6.22 -2.97 -4.96
N LEU A 95 5.00 -2.77 -4.51
CA LEU A 95 4.72 -2.32 -3.15
C LEU A 95 4.61 -3.51 -2.20
N ALA A 96 5.10 -3.35 -0.98
CA ALA A 96 4.98 -4.36 0.05
C ALA A 96 4.10 -3.87 1.20
N VAL A 97 3.16 -4.70 1.61
CA VAL A 97 2.35 -4.50 2.81
C VAL A 97 2.98 -5.28 3.95
N THR A 98 3.32 -4.58 5.02
CA THR A 98 3.92 -5.15 6.23
C THR A 98 3.04 -4.77 7.43
N PRO A 99 3.33 -5.29 8.64
CA PRO A 99 2.59 -4.88 9.84
C PRO A 99 2.60 -3.37 10.10
N LYS A 100 3.58 -2.66 9.55
CA LYS A 100 3.67 -1.20 9.69
C LYS A 100 2.86 -0.43 8.66
N SER A 101 2.36 -1.10 7.62
CA SER A 101 1.54 -0.47 6.60
C SER A 101 0.13 -0.22 7.12
N ILE A 102 -0.54 0.78 6.56
CA ILE A 102 -1.96 1.04 6.81
C ILE A 102 -2.73 0.62 5.56
N VAL A 103 -3.69 -0.27 5.73
CA VAL A 103 -4.57 -0.72 4.65
C VAL A 103 -6.01 -0.59 5.14
N ILE A 104 -6.79 0.21 4.43
CA ILE A 104 -8.16 0.51 4.81
C ILE A 104 -9.07 0.22 3.62
N GLU A 105 -10.16 -0.51 3.86
CA GLU A 105 -11.17 -0.74 2.81
C GLU A 105 -11.71 0.62 2.36
N TRP A 106 -11.77 0.82 1.03
CA TRP A 106 -12.10 2.12 0.47
C TRP A 106 -13.54 2.52 0.74
N ARG A 107 -13.71 3.79 1.13
CA ARG A 107 -14.99 4.49 1.19
C ARG A 107 -14.75 5.91 0.69
N ASP A 108 -15.78 6.51 0.10
CA ASP A 108 -15.65 7.84 -0.50
C ASP A 108 -15.21 8.93 0.48
N GLU A 109 -15.58 8.80 1.75
CA GLU A 109 -15.15 9.74 2.79
C GLU A 109 -13.64 9.84 2.93
N TRP A 110 -12.91 8.76 2.58
CA TRP A 110 -11.45 8.75 2.64
C TRP A 110 -10.82 9.69 1.60
N HIS A 111 -11.48 9.88 0.46
CA HIS A 111 -11.00 10.83 -0.54
C HIS A 111 -10.93 12.24 0.06
N ARG A 112 -11.98 12.67 0.74
CA ARG A 112 -12.02 13.98 1.39
C ARG A 112 -10.96 14.11 2.47
N ARG A 113 -10.76 13.04 3.27
CA ARG A 113 -9.73 13.02 4.31
C ARG A 113 -8.32 13.11 3.73
N MET A 114 -8.05 12.36 2.65
CA MET A 114 -6.75 12.41 1.98
C MET A 114 -6.47 13.79 1.39
N ARG A 115 -7.48 14.41 0.76
CA ARG A 115 -7.35 15.77 0.24
C ARG A 115 -7.06 16.76 1.36
N ARG A 116 -7.68 16.59 2.50
CA ARG A 116 -7.42 17.43 3.68
C ARG A 116 -5.99 17.26 4.17
N PHE A 117 -5.49 16.03 4.24
CA PHE A 117 -4.12 15.76 4.64
C PHE A 117 -3.12 16.36 3.65
N GLN A 118 -3.40 16.28 2.35
CA GLN A 118 -2.56 16.91 1.33
C GLN A 118 -2.43 18.42 1.56
N ARG A 119 -3.54 19.08 1.88
CA ARG A 119 -3.51 20.52 2.18
C ARG A 119 -2.73 20.86 3.44
N ARG A 120 -2.72 19.95 4.41
CA ARG A 120 -2.03 20.12 5.69
C ARG A 120 -0.63 19.51 5.69
N ALA A 121 -0.16 19.03 4.57
CA ALA A 121 1.13 18.34 4.48
C ALA A 121 2.31 19.25 4.89
N ARG A 122 2.16 20.57 4.81
CA ARG A 122 3.17 21.52 5.27
C ARG A 122 3.44 21.40 6.77
N SER A 123 2.49 20.85 7.52
CA SER A 123 2.64 20.62 8.96
C SER A 123 3.33 19.29 9.28
N CYS A 124 3.73 18.53 8.27
CA CYS A 124 4.50 17.30 8.46
C CYS A 124 5.93 17.65 8.88
N HIS A 125 6.42 16.98 9.89
CA HIS A 125 7.77 17.21 10.39
C HIS A 125 8.57 15.92 10.42
#